data_b9eee61c06135343efc52254cbf3a6a5
#
_entry.id   b9eee61c06135343efc52254cbf3a6a5
#
_cell.length_a   1.000
_cell.length_b   1.000
_cell.length_c   1.000
_cell.angle_alpha   90.00
_cell.angle_beta   90.00
_cell.angle_gamma   90.00
#
_symmetry.space_group_name_H-M   'P 1'
#
loop_
_entity.id
_entity.type
_entity.pdbx_description
1 polymer ?
#
loop_
_entity_poly.entity_id
_entity_poly.type
_entity_poly.pdbx_seq_one_letter_code
_entity_poly.pdbx_strand_id
1 'polypeptide(L)'
;MSLILESIKAALKNGKASVNLKEAALLTGSGSGIGGRNIYDDAFASLRMFNPIRGAGARIVDTIGSDQTFVVKTGNATNIQNGAVVTGVIAASVLTVSAVASGILRVGQILSGSGVAAGTYISSLGTGTGGTGTYNVLGDTTVSETTITAVGNPWGYYPINSNNAASGYSTSIWQLPLRSIQASVPIRTAMLSDVNNLEESIVRDIALEFAQQEALSMMFNNDQAASTTGYYGGTLGLRGLNSYTTSSSAAAFGSSGIAMTNGIHTVLTFTLASASAVVVNDLSDIYASLPPQYLLDPTCAWMMSPATLAVLRKLASNSGLFLNQAGEDGTSSTVYLMGKPVRINPYMDDLAAGKFAIYFAAWDQFVTIADNETMDIQMFDQTQPGYVTLFAEKRVCSTIRDVFAGVRCYHE
;
A
#
# COMPACT_ATOMS: atom_id res chain seq x y z
N MET A 1 -3.20 2.65 -63.70
CA MET A 1 -2.38 1.57 -64.33
C MET A 1 -0.91 1.95 -64.48
N SER A 2 -0.48 3.14 -64.08
CA SER A 2 0.85 3.64 -64.39
C SER A 2 1.88 3.39 -63.29
N LEU A 3 1.53 3.57 -62.04
CA LEU A 3 2.51 3.53 -60.92
C LEU A 3 3.13 2.15 -60.69
N ILE A 4 2.33 1.09 -60.72
CA ILE A 4 2.85 -0.28 -60.59
C ILE A 4 3.73 -0.63 -61.78
N LEU A 5 3.33 -0.23 -62.97
CA LEU A 5 4.07 -0.50 -64.18
C LEU A 5 5.39 0.30 -64.26
N GLU A 6 5.37 1.52 -63.75
CA GLU A 6 6.57 2.34 -63.65
C GLU A 6 7.53 1.83 -62.58
N SER A 7 7.02 1.35 -61.45
CA SER A 7 7.88 0.75 -60.41
C SER A 7 8.47 -0.58 -60.85
N ILE A 8 7.72 -1.41 -61.60
CA ILE A 8 8.27 -2.61 -62.22
C ILE A 8 9.34 -2.28 -63.26
N LYS A 9 9.13 -1.23 -64.06
CA LYS A 9 10.13 -0.75 -65.01
C LYS A 9 11.36 -0.19 -64.32
N ALA A 10 11.20 0.52 -63.19
CA ALA A 10 12.31 1.03 -62.38
C ALA A 10 13.08 -0.07 -61.69
N ALA A 11 12.40 -1.11 -61.22
CA ALA A 11 13.01 -2.30 -60.61
C ALA A 11 13.83 -3.10 -61.63
N LEU A 12 13.32 -3.24 -62.84
CA LEU A 12 14.02 -3.89 -63.95
C LEU A 12 15.27 -3.11 -64.40
N LYS A 13 15.26 -1.79 -64.24
CA LYS A 13 16.38 -0.92 -64.67
C LYS A 13 17.44 -0.73 -63.58
N ASN A 14 17.05 -0.70 -62.29
CA ASN A 14 17.92 -0.35 -61.17
C ASN A 14 18.09 -1.44 -60.14
N GLY A 15 17.52 -2.60 -60.34
CA GLY A 15 17.58 -3.76 -59.41
C GLY A 15 16.79 -3.61 -58.10
N LYS A 16 16.26 -2.42 -57.80
CA LYS A 16 15.39 -2.19 -56.61
C LYS A 16 14.38 -1.08 -56.94
N ALA A 17 13.13 -1.28 -56.64
CA ALA A 17 12.11 -0.25 -56.61
C ALA A 17 11.17 -0.49 -55.44
N SER A 18 10.76 0.56 -54.73
CA SER A 18 9.72 0.53 -53.73
C SER A 18 8.52 1.32 -54.22
N VAL A 19 7.34 0.74 -54.10
CA VAL A 19 6.09 1.43 -54.40
C VAL A 19 5.38 1.69 -53.09
N ASN A 20 5.01 2.92 -52.87
CA ASN A 20 4.15 3.24 -51.74
C ASN A 20 2.73 2.79 -52.06
N LEU A 21 2.33 1.65 -51.55
CA LEU A 21 1.02 1.07 -51.77
C LEU A 21 -0.15 1.91 -51.21
N LYS A 22 0.15 2.91 -50.37
CA LYS A 22 -0.85 3.88 -49.90
C LYS A 22 -1.41 4.74 -51.03
N GLU A 23 -0.60 5.04 -52.04
CA GLU A 23 -1.03 5.79 -53.21
C GLU A 23 -1.68 4.89 -54.29
N ALA A 24 -1.34 3.61 -54.26
CA ALA A 24 -1.89 2.63 -55.24
C ALA A 24 -3.22 2.00 -54.83
N ALA A 25 -3.67 2.25 -53.64
CA ALA A 25 -4.94 1.69 -53.14
C ALA A 25 -6.15 2.48 -53.65
N LEU A 26 -6.41 2.37 -54.91
CA LEU A 26 -7.71 2.70 -55.49
C LEU A 26 -8.74 1.64 -55.13
N LEU A 27 -9.23 1.64 -53.95
CA LEU A 27 -10.33 0.75 -53.56
C LEU A 27 -11.51 1.56 -53.06
N THR A 28 -12.26 2.03 -53.98
CA THR A 28 -13.67 2.33 -53.84
C THR A 28 -14.43 1.01 -53.68
N GLY A 29 -14.47 0.49 -52.50
CA GLY A 29 -15.26 -0.69 -52.20
C GLY A 29 -15.61 -0.73 -50.75
N SER A 30 -16.85 -0.68 -50.43
CA SER A 30 -17.42 -0.97 -49.11
C SER A 30 -17.13 -2.40 -48.69
N GLY A 31 -15.91 -2.73 -48.35
CA GLY A 31 -15.54 -4.07 -47.91
C GLY A 31 -14.34 -3.99 -47.02
N SER A 32 -14.53 -4.26 -45.81
CA SER A 32 -13.63 -4.87 -44.80
C SER A 32 -12.13 -4.95 -45.12
N GLY A 33 -11.54 -3.92 -45.71
CA GLY A 33 -10.10 -3.82 -45.91
C GLY A 33 -9.55 -2.50 -45.35
N ILE A 34 -8.57 -2.59 -44.49
CA ILE A 34 -7.85 -1.43 -43.91
C ILE A 34 -6.97 -0.71 -44.96
N GLY A 35 -6.87 -1.29 -46.17
CA GLY A 35 -6.10 -0.71 -47.28
C GLY A 35 -6.70 0.62 -47.76
N GLY A 36 -5.91 1.69 -47.71
CA GLY A 36 -6.28 3.00 -48.29
C GLY A 36 -7.01 3.96 -47.38
N ARG A 37 -7.13 3.69 -46.09
CA ARG A 37 -7.62 4.66 -45.10
C ARG A 37 -6.43 5.32 -44.40
N ASN A 38 -6.38 6.63 -44.41
CA ASN A 38 -5.54 7.34 -43.49
C ASN A 38 -6.19 7.25 -42.12
N ILE A 39 -5.58 6.48 -41.23
CA ILE A 39 -5.98 6.44 -39.82
C ILE A 39 -5.25 7.60 -39.17
N TYR A 40 -5.99 8.65 -38.82
CA TYR A 40 -5.45 9.87 -38.20
C TYR A 40 -5.40 9.76 -36.67
N ASP A 41 -5.96 8.70 -36.13
CA ASP A 41 -6.05 8.48 -34.69
C ASP A 41 -5.14 7.33 -34.26
N ASP A 42 -4.90 7.21 -32.96
CA ASP A 42 -4.15 6.09 -32.38
C ASP A 42 -4.78 4.76 -32.83
N ALA A 43 -3.93 3.79 -33.18
CA ALA A 43 -4.38 2.51 -33.69
C ALA A 43 -5.28 1.77 -32.67
N PHE A 44 -5.05 2.02 -31.39
CA PHE A 44 -5.82 1.46 -30.29
C PHE A 44 -6.10 2.51 -29.22
N ALA A 45 -7.36 2.69 -28.88
CA ALA A 45 -7.71 3.40 -27.64
C ALA A 45 -7.54 2.45 -26.47
N SER A 46 -6.63 2.75 -25.58
CA SER A 46 -6.43 1.91 -24.40
C SER A 46 -7.59 2.07 -23.43
N LEU A 47 -8.25 0.95 -23.10
CA LEU A 47 -9.30 0.89 -22.07
C LEU A 47 -8.73 0.65 -20.67
N ARG A 48 -7.42 0.54 -20.54
CA ARG A 48 -6.72 0.23 -19.30
C ARG A 48 -6.35 1.48 -18.56
N MET A 49 -6.35 1.41 -17.25
CA MET A 49 -5.99 2.50 -16.35
C MET A 49 -4.62 2.23 -15.71
N PHE A 50 -3.85 3.27 -15.46
CA PHE A 50 -2.62 3.16 -14.68
C PHE A 50 -2.90 2.71 -13.24
N ASN A 51 -1.87 2.27 -12.51
CA ASN A 51 -2.00 1.74 -11.15
C ASN A 51 -2.51 2.82 -10.17
N PRO A 52 -3.73 2.70 -9.62
CA PRO A 52 -4.30 3.71 -8.73
C PRO A 52 -3.56 3.84 -7.40
N ILE A 53 -2.87 2.79 -6.93
CA ILE A 53 -2.11 2.81 -5.67
C ILE A 53 -0.90 3.74 -5.82
N ARG A 54 -0.22 3.70 -6.96
CA ARG A 54 0.85 4.67 -7.29
C ARG A 54 0.30 6.09 -7.37
N GLY A 55 -0.86 6.26 -7.99
CA GLY A 55 -1.56 7.53 -8.09
C GLY A 55 -2.08 8.07 -6.75
N ALA A 56 -2.27 7.23 -5.74
CA ALA A 56 -2.64 7.64 -4.39
C ALA A 56 -1.48 8.23 -3.59
N GLY A 57 -0.24 8.09 -4.08
CA GLY A 57 0.95 8.60 -3.42
C GLY A 57 1.73 7.55 -2.63
N ALA A 58 1.57 6.26 -2.95
CA ALA A 58 2.42 5.21 -2.38
C ALA A 58 3.90 5.51 -2.63
N ARG A 59 4.73 5.23 -1.64
CA ARG A 59 6.16 5.49 -1.72
C ARG A 59 6.83 4.59 -2.75
N ILE A 60 7.54 5.20 -3.69
CA ILE A 60 8.31 4.49 -4.70
C ILE A 60 9.79 4.56 -4.33
N VAL A 61 10.47 3.42 -4.38
CA VAL A 61 11.90 3.31 -4.11
C VAL A 61 12.55 2.60 -5.29
N ASP A 62 13.57 3.21 -5.86
CA ASP A 62 14.36 2.58 -6.92
C ASP A 62 15.26 1.51 -6.32
N THR A 63 15.33 0.36 -6.95
CA THR A 63 16.14 -0.77 -6.48
C THR A 63 17.13 -1.21 -7.52
N ILE A 64 18.29 -1.66 -7.05
CA ILE A 64 19.32 -2.29 -7.88
C ILE A 64 19.54 -3.69 -7.29
N GLY A 65 19.07 -4.73 -7.97
CA GLY A 65 19.31 -6.10 -7.52
C GLY A 65 18.13 -7.05 -7.67
N SER A 66 18.26 -8.25 -7.15
CA SER A 66 17.23 -9.31 -7.24
C SER A 66 16.24 -9.28 -6.09
N ASP A 67 16.66 -8.85 -4.91
CA ASP A 67 15.84 -8.84 -3.71
C ASP A 67 15.87 -7.46 -3.05
N GLN A 68 14.71 -6.99 -2.61
CA GLN A 68 14.60 -5.74 -1.89
C GLN A 68 14.54 -5.98 -0.38
N THR A 69 15.39 -5.28 0.34
CA THR A 69 15.42 -5.31 1.80
C THR A 69 14.67 -4.11 2.37
N PHE A 70 13.65 -4.40 3.17
CA PHE A 70 12.87 -3.40 3.88
C PHE A 70 13.17 -3.46 5.37
N VAL A 71 13.51 -2.31 5.95
CA VAL A 71 13.58 -2.16 7.40
C VAL A 71 12.20 -1.79 7.90
N VAL A 72 11.62 -2.64 8.71
CA VAL A 72 10.27 -2.50 9.22
C VAL A 72 10.32 -2.31 10.73
N LYS A 73 9.55 -1.35 11.22
CA LYS A 73 9.38 -1.13 12.64
C LYS A 73 8.48 -2.22 13.22
N THR A 74 8.98 -3.00 14.18
CA THR A 74 8.24 -4.10 14.81
C THR A 74 7.61 -3.72 16.15
N GLY A 75 7.93 -2.55 16.67
CA GLY A 75 7.31 -2.03 17.88
C GLY A 75 7.57 -0.55 18.03
N ASN A 76 6.72 0.12 18.76
CA ASN A 76 6.92 1.51 19.14
C ASN A 76 7.83 1.58 20.37
N ALA A 77 8.81 2.45 20.36
CA ALA A 77 9.46 2.87 21.57
C ALA A 77 8.41 3.63 22.41
N THR A 78 7.92 2.99 23.43
CA THR A 78 6.91 3.59 24.30
C THR A 78 7.53 4.50 25.35
N ASN A 79 8.83 4.31 25.62
CA ASN A 79 9.54 5.07 26.65
C ASN A 79 10.97 5.33 26.27
N ILE A 80 11.42 6.54 26.57
CA ILE A 80 12.83 6.94 26.53
C ILE A 80 13.58 6.40 27.77
N GLN A 81 12.85 5.98 28.80
CA GLN A 81 13.40 5.44 30.04
C GLN A 81 12.86 4.05 30.32
N ASN A 82 13.71 3.20 30.89
CA ASN A 82 13.30 1.86 31.29
C ASN A 82 12.16 1.92 32.30
N GLY A 83 11.10 1.18 32.02
CA GLY A 83 10.04 0.92 32.96
C GLY A 83 10.42 -0.20 33.94
N ALA A 84 9.65 -0.33 34.99
CA ALA A 84 9.69 -1.47 35.90
C ALA A 84 8.30 -2.10 36.01
N VAL A 85 8.27 -3.41 36.22
CA VAL A 85 7.06 -4.15 36.56
C VAL A 85 7.28 -4.75 37.95
N VAL A 86 6.43 -4.36 38.89
CA VAL A 86 6.56 -4.74 40.29
C VAL A 86 5.22 -5.21 40.84
N THR A 87 5.27 -5.97 41.91
CA THR A 87 4.09 -6.27 42.74
C THR A 87 4.21 -5.45 44.02
N GLY A 88 3.16 -4.74 44.40
CA GLY A 88 3.20 -3.88 45.55
C GLY A 88 1.84 -3.36 45.99
N VAL A 89 1.84 -2.68 47.12
CA VAL A 89 0.70 -2.04 47.74
C VAL A 89 0.97 -0.59 47.92
N ILE A 90 -0.01 0.26 47.65
CA ILE A 90 0.08 1.70 48.00
C ILE A 90 -0.80 1.89 49.26
N ALA A 91 -0.19 2.39 50.33
CA ALA A 91 -0.88 2.76 51.56
C ALA A 91 -0.32 4.10 52.09
N ALA A 92 -1.23 5.03 52.40
CA ALA A 92 -0.88 6.37 52.88
C ALA A 92 0.17 7.07 52.00
N SER A 93 0.01 7.01 50.66
CA SER A 93 0.91 7.56 49.64
C SER A 93 2.33 6.96 49.66
N VAL A 94 2.48 5.75 50.17
CA VAL A 94 3.73 4.98 50.15
C VAL A 94 3.48 3.68 49.35
N LEU A 95 4.21 3.51 48.29
CA LEU A 95 4.27 2.25 47.56
C LEU A 95 5.27 1.33 48.26
N THR A 96 4.78 0.20 48.77
CA THR A 96 5.59 -0.90 49.29
C THR A 96 5.70 -2.00 48.26
N VAL A 97 6.88 -2.23 47.74
CA VAL A 97 7.17 -3.23 46.71
C VAL A 97 7.58 -4.52 47.33
N SER A 98 6.80 -5.57 47.13
CA SER A 98 7.04 -6.93 47.63
C SER A 98 7.90 -7.76 46.66
N ALA A 99 7.73 -7.54 45.33
CA ALA A 99 8.50 -8.24 44.33
C ALA A 99 8.73 -7.36 43.08
N VAL A 100 9.86 -7.59 42.39
CA VAL A 100 10.18 -6.94 41.13
C VAL A 100 10.23 -8.02 40.05
N ALA A 101 9.35 -7.93 39.06
CA ALA A 101 9.31 -8.83 37.92
C ALA A 101 10.32 -8.41 36.83
N SER A 102 10.49 -7.10 36.63
CA SER A 102 11.47 -6.56 35.66
C SER A 102 11.76 -5.09 35.93
N GLY A 103 12.91 -4.63 35.45
CA GLY A 103 13.29 -3.21 35.47
C GLY A 103 13.74 -2.70 36.86
N ILE A 104 13.84 -1.38 36.96
CA ILE A 104 14.31 -0.65 38.15
C ILE A 104 13.36 0.50 38.42
N LEU A 105 12.88 0.62 39.64
CA LEU A 105 12.05 1.74 40.09
C LEU A 105 12.89 3.00 40.33
N ARG A 106 12.33 4.13 39.94
CA ARG A 106 13.01 5.41 40.04
C ARG A 106 12.03 6.56 40.30
N VAL A 107 12.50 7.64 40.88
CA VAL A 107 11.74 8.87 41.11
C VAL A 107 11.31 9.45 39.75
N GLY A 108 10.11 9.99 39.65
CA GLY A 108 9.51 10.54 38.44
C GLY A 108 8.84 9.55 37.52
N GLN A 109 8.95 8.24 37.77
CA GLN A 109 8.20 7.24 37.01
C GLN A 109 6.70 7.31 37.32
N ILE A 110 5.89 7.24 36.25
CA ILE A 110 4.43 7.21 36.35
C ILE A 110 4.01 5.76 36.60
N LEU A 111 3.12 5.58 37.56
CA LEU A 111 2.60 4.28 37.94
C LEU A 111 1.26 3.99 37.25
N SER A 112 1.09 2.77 36.80
CA SER A 112 -0.17 2.27 36.26
C SER A 112 -0.41 0.84 36.72
N GLY A 113 -1.65 0.49 36.95
CA GLY A 113 -2.06 -0.84 37.44
C GLY A 113 -3.52 -0.84 37.83
N SER A 114 -4.04 -2.02 38.20
CA SER A 114 -5.42 -2.12 38.66
C SER A 114 -5.61 -1.34 39.96
N GLY A 115 -6.53 -0.38 39.95
CA GLY A 115 -6.82 0.48 41.10
C GLY A 115 -5.87 1.68 41.29
N VAL A 116 -4.80 1.82 40.48
CA VAL A 116 -3.91 2.96 40.51
C VAL A 116 -4.52 4.14 39.75
N ALA A 117 -4.67 5.28 40.41
CA ALA A 117 -5.20 6.49 39.79
C ALA A 117 -4.26 7.01 38.69
N ALA A 118 -4.85 7.51 37.61
CA ALA A 118 -4.08 8.07 36.50
C ALA A 118 -3.25 9.29 36.98
N GLY A 119 -1.98 9.34 36.57
CA GLY A 119 -1.06 10.40 36.96
C GLY A 119 -0.34 10.16 38.30
N THR A 120 -0.54 9.04 38.97
CA THR A 120 0.25 8.65 40.13
C THR A 120 1.71 8.44 39.73
N TYR A 121 2.65 9.01 40.46
CA TYR A 121 4.07 8.90 40.20
C TYR A 121 4.92 8.78 41.45
N ILE A 122 6.12 8.24 41.31
CA ILE A 122 7.10 8.14 42.41
C ILE A 122 7.74 9.54 42.66
N SER A 123 7.48 10.10 43.81
CA SER A 123 7.99 11.44 44.16
C SER A 123 9.38 11.38 44.80
N SER A 124 9.64 10.36 45.63
CA SER A 124 10.95 10.14 46.26
C SER A 124 11.17 8.69 46.63
N LEU A 125 12.42 8.32 46.84
CA LEU A 125 12.76 7.01 47.36
C LEU A 125 12.47 6.96 48.86
N GLY A 126 12.00 5.83 49.34
CA GLY A 126 11.96 5.49 50.77
C GLY A 126 13.12 4.57 51.14
N THR A 127 12.81 3.34 51.54
CA THR A 127 13.84 2.32 51.80
C THR A 127 14.30 1.61 50.52
N GLY A 128 13.51 1.67 49.45
CA GLY A 128 13.85 1.07 48.17
C GLY A 128 14.86 1.89 47.39
N THR A 129 15.85 1.22 46.81
CA THR A 129 16.88 1.83 45.96
C THR A 129 16.70 1.44 44.46
N GLY A 130 15.49 1.10 44.06
CA GLY A 130 15.16 0.69 42.71
C GLY A 130 14.57 -0.73 42.60
N GLY A 131 14.61 -1.50 43.69
CA GLY A 131 14.07 -2.86 43.82
C GLY A 131 12.94 -2.94 44.82
N THR A 132 12.92 -4.00 45.65
CA THR A 132 11.97 -4.14 46.75
C THR A 132 12.22 -3.08 47.80
N GLY A 133 11.18 -2.62 48.47
CA GLY A 133 11.24 -1.57 49.48
C GLY A 133 10.12 -0.56 49.36
N THR A 134 10.26 0.59 50.00
CA THR A 134 9.22 1.62 49.99
C THR A 134 9.59 2.80 49.11
N TYR A 135 8.60 3.43 48.51
CA TYR A 135 8.69 4.59 47.62
C TYR A 135 7.55 5.55 47.93
N ASN A 136 7.85 6.83 48.11
CA ASN A 136 6.80 7.80 48.26
C ASN A 136 6.16 8.10 46.91
N VAL A 137 4.85 8.11 46.87
CA VAL A 137 4.08 8.39 45.66
C VAL A 137 3.19 9.61 45.84
N LEU A 138 2.91 10.27 44.73
CA LEU A 138 1.93 11.37 44.62
C LEU A 138 0.87 11.00 43.62
N GLY A 139 -0.38 11.28 43.96
CA GLY A 139 -1.55 10.98 43.13
C GLY A 139 -2.50 10.01 43.81
N ASP A 140 -2.09 8.82 44.16
CA ASP A 140 -2.92 7.84 44.83
C ASP A 140 -2.49 7.61 46.28
N THR A 141 -3.46 7.30 47.13
CA THR A 141 -3.21 7.10 48.57
C THR A 141 -3.36 5.66 49.00
N THR A 142 -4.14 4.85 48.28
CA THR A 142 -4.44 3.50 48.73
C THR A 142 -4.76 2.60 47.53
N VAL A 143 -3.93 1.56 47.32
CA VAL A 143 -4.15 0.50 46.33
C VAL A 143 -3.81 -0.83 46.97
N SER A 144 -4.71 -1.82 46.85
CA SER A 144 -4.44 -3.18 47.27
C SER A 144 -3.31 -3.83 46.49
N GLU A 145 -2.74 -4.90 47.00
CA GLU A 145 -1.62 -5.56 46.32
C GLU A 145 -1.98 -5.93 44.88
N THR A 146 -1.23 -5.40 43.94
CA THR A 146 -1.43 -5.61 42.51
C THR A 146 -0.11 -5.51 41.74
N THR A 147 -0.13 -5.91 40.49
CA THR A 147 0.97 -5.65 39.56
C THR A 147 0.93 -4.20 39.13
N ILE A 148 1.99 -3.47 39.41
CA ILE A 148 2.18 -2.06 39.08
C ILE A 148 3.27 -1.95 38.03
N THR A 149 2.96 -1.28 36.94
CA THR A 149 3.91 -0.92 35.89
C THR A 149 4.35 0.51 36.10
N ALA A 150 5.63 0.73 36.30
CA ALA A 150 6.25 2.05 36.42
C ALA A 150 6.89 2.44 35.09
N VAL A 151 6.48 3.59 34.56
CA VAL A 151 6.89 4.07 33.24
C VAL A 151 7.68 5.34 33.38
N GLY A 152 8.79 5.48 32.69
CA GLY A 152 9.60 6.69 32.73
C GLY A 152 8.86 7.91 32.21
N ASN A 153 9.11 9.05 32.83
CA ASN A 153 8.60 10.34 32.40
C ASN A 153 9.68 11.08 31.60
N PRO A 154 9.49 11.35 30.30
CA PRO A 154 10.50 12.04 29.49
C PRO A 154 10.76 13.48 29.93
N TRP A 155 9.85 14.11 30.67
CA TRP A 155 10.02 15.43 31.28
C TRP A 155 10.68 15.36 32.65
N GLY A 156 10.83 14.16 33.18
CA GLY A 156 11.27 13.93 34.52
C GLY A 156 12.75 13.76 34.59
N TYR A 157 13.32 14.51 35.34
CA TYR A 157 13.94 14.36 36.62
C TYR A 157 15.02 13.29 36.70
N TYR A 158 15.46 12.73 35.55
CA TYR A 158 16.41 11.65 35.59
C TYR A 158 17.76 12.05 35.04
N PRO A 159 18.82 12.07 35.82
CA PRO A 159 20.14 11.98 35.23
C PRO A 159 20.22 10.66 34.46
N ILE A 160 20.43 10.74 33.17
CA ILE A 160 20.78 9.61 32.32
C ILE A 160 22.09 9.08 32.87
N ASN A 161 22.04 7.94 33.55
CA ASN A 161 23.26 7.27 33.97
C ASN A 161 23.50 6.05 33.08
N SER A 162 24.69 5.51 33.09
CA SER A 162 25.14 4.39 32.26
C SER A 162 24.33 3.10 32.41
N ASN A 163 23.46 3.01 33.42
CA ASN A 163 22.63 1.85 33.69
C ASN A 163 21.20 1.99 33.11
N ASN A 164 20.87 3.11 32.47
CA ASN A 164 19.62 3.29 31.78
C ASN A 164 19.80 2.81 30.35
N ALA A 165 19.46 1.55 30.07
CA ALA A 165 19.27 1.14 28.70
C ALA A 165 18.10 1.96 28.12
N ALA A 166 18.37 2.75 27.11
CA ALA A 166 17.33 3.42 26.37
C ALA A 166 16.45 2.35 25.74
N SER A 167 15.14 2.49 25.88
CA SER A 167 14.20 1.69 25.14
C SER A 167 14.28 2.11 23.68
N GLY A 168 14.90 1.28 22.85
CA GLY A 168 15.02 1.53 21.42
C GLY A 168 13.78 1.08 20.66
N TYR A 169 13.65 1.57 19.43
CA TYR A 169 12.70 0.98 18.49
C TYR A 169 13.11 -0.45 18.19
N SER A 170 12.19 -1.37 18.24
CA SER A 170 12.43 -2.69 17.66
C SER A 170 12.17 -2.64 16.16
N THR A 171 13.15 -3.12 15.40
CA THR A 171 13.10 -3.17 13.96
C THR A 171 13.38 -4.58 13.47
N SER A 172 12.84 -4.90 12.33
CA SER A 172 13.05 -6.15 11.64
C SER A 172 13.41 -5.89 10.19
N ILE A 173 14.11 -6.80 9.58
CA ILE A 173 14.50 -6.71 8.18
C ILE A 173 13.70 -7.74 7.41
N TRP A 174 12.96 -7.30 6.39
CA TRP A 174 12.25 -8.16 5.46
C TRP A 174 12.91 -8.15 4.11
N GLN A 175 13.15 -9.33 3.58
CA GLN A 175 13.63 -9.51 2.22
C GLN A 175 12.48 -10.01 1.37
N LEU A 176 12.13 -9.24 0.36
CA LEU A 176 11.10 -9.58 -0.62
C LEU A 176 11.74 -9.67 -2.00
N PRO A 177 11.54 -10.78 -2.71
CA PRO A 177 12.09 -10.93 -4.04
C PRO A 177 11.40 -9.96 -5.01
N LEU A 178 12.17 -9.38 -5.92
CA LEU A 178 11.64 -8.67 -7.06
C LEU A 178 10.92 -9.65 -7.97
N ARG A 179 9.71 -9.31 -8.38
CA ARG A 179 8.88 -10.09 -9.29
C ARG A 179 8.92 -9.48 -10.67
N SER A 180 9.08 -10.32 -11.69
CA SER A 180 9.06 -9.86 -13.07
C SER A 180 7.69 -10.04 -13.69
N ILE A 181 7.19 -8.96 -14.31
CA ILE A 181 6.02 -8.96 -15.17
C ILE A 181 6.56 -8.96 -16.60
N GLN A 182 6.14 -9.92 -17.41
CA GLN A 182 6.66 -10.11 -18.75
C GLN A 182 5.51 -10.16 -19.76
N ALA A 183 5.75 -9.61 -20.95
CA ALA A 183 4.84 -9.72 -22.09
C ALA A 183 5.62 -9.98 -23.36
N SER A 184 5.07 -10.80 -24.23
CA SER A 184 5.63 -11.11 -25.55
C SER A 184 4.53 -10.97 -26.60
N VAL A 185 4.68 -10.00 -27.49
CA VAL A 185 3.67 -9.68 -28.51
C VAL A 185 4.28 -9.89 -29.89
N PRO A 186 3.89 -10.93 -30.64
CA PRO A 186 4.31 -11.12 -32.03
C PRO A 186 3.50 -10.23 -32.97
N ILE A 187 4.16 -9.41 -33.78
CA ILE A 187 3.57 -8.50 -34.73
C ILE A 187 3.99 -8.91 -36.13
N ARG A 188 3.06 -8.99 -37.07
CA ARG A 188 3.39 -9.23 -38.47
C ARG A 188 4.17 -8.04 -39.05
N THR A 189 5.28 -8.30 -39.72
CA THR A 189 6.13 -7.25 -40.35
C THR A 189 5.32 -6.40 -41.33
N ALA A 190 4.36 -6.99 -42.06
CA ALA A 190 3.49 -6.26 -42.96
C ALA A 190 2.60 -5.23 -42.21
N MET A 191 2.14 -5.53 -40.99
CA MET A 191 1.29 -4.60 -40.22
C MET A 191 2.09 -3.40 -39.74
N LEU A 192 3.38 -3.56 -39.43
CA LEU A 192 4.24 -2.44 -39.03
C LEU A 192 4.44 -1.41 -40.14
N SER A 193 4.38 -1.85 -41.41
CA SER A 193 4.46 -0.96 -42.57
C SER A 193 3.12 -0.33 -42.96
N ASP A 194 2.02 -1.01 -42.65
CA ASP A 194 0.68 -0.60 -43.08
C ASP A 194 -0.01 0.36 -42.11
N VAL A 195 0.30 0.30 -40.84
CA VAL A 195 -0.32 1.10 -39.79
C VAL A 195 0.69 2.07 -39.20
N ASN A 196 0.42 3.38 -39.30
CA ASN A 196 1.26 4.40 -38.69
C ASN A 196 1.16 4.30 -37.16
N ASN A 197 2.29 4.53 -36.46
CA ASN A 197 2.39 4.56 -35.01
C ASN A 197 1.92 3.27 -34.28
N LEU A 198 1.86 2.14 -35.00
CA LEU A 198 1.43 0.86 -34.42
C LEU A 198 2.36 0.43 -33.29
N GLU A 199 3.66 0.56 -33.47
CA GLU A 199 4.67 0.20 -32.47
C GLU A 199 4.49 1.02 -31.18
N GLU A 200 4.36 2.33 -31.29
CA GLU A 200 4.15 3.22 -30.15
C GLU A 200 2.84 2.91 -29.41
N SER A 201 1.77 2.65 -30.16
CA SER A 201 0.48 2.27 -29.58
C SER A 201 0.55 0.95 -28.83
N ILE A 202 1.27 -0.05 -29.35
CA ILE A 202 1.45 -1.35 -28.67
C ILE A 202 2.31 -1.21 -27.43
N VAL A 203 3.41 -0.46 -27.49
CA VAL A 203 4.27 -0.21 -26.32
C VAL A 203 3.48 0.47 -25.21
N ARG A 204 2.65 1.46 -25.54
CA ARG A 204 1.77 2.13 -24.59
C ARG A 204 0.74 1.17 -23.98
N ASP A 205 0.12 0.30 -24.79
CA ASP A 205 -0.84 -0.67 -24.31
C ASP A 205 -0.20 -1.73 -23.39
N ILE A 206 1.02 -2.19 -23.71
CA ILE A 206 1.80 -3.08 -22.84
C ILE A 206 2.10 -2.41 -21.50
N ALA A 207 2.49 -1.15 -21.50
CA ALA A 207 2.76 -0.40 -20.27
C ALA A 207 1.52 -0.30 -19.38
N LEU A 208 0.35 -0.07 -19.97
CA LEU A 208 -0.92 -0.04 -19.25
C LEU A 208 -1.39 -1.43 -18.80
N GLU A 209 -1.12 -2.48 -19.59
CA GLU A 209 -1.33 -3.88 -19.16
C GLU A 209 -0.51 -4.20 -17.90
N PHE A 210 0.78 -3.83 -17.90
CA PHE A 210 1.62 -4.04 -16.74
C PHE A 210 1.12 -3.27 -15.52
N ALA A 211 0.68 -2.03 -15.70
CA ALA A 211 0.08 -1.25 -14.62
C ALA A 211 -1.20 -1.88 -14.06
N GLN A 212 -2.03 -2.45 -14.94
CA GLN A 212 -3.24 -3.17 -14.55
C GLN A 212 -2.92 -4.46 -13.78
N GLN A 213 -2.00 -5.27 -14.29
CA GLN A 213 -1.59 -6.53 -13.64
C GLN A 213 -0.91 -6.25 -12.29
N GLU A 214 -0.09 -5.21 -12.23
CA GLU A 214 0.51 -4.74 -10.98
C GLU A 214 -0.58 -4.35 -9.97
N ALA A 215 -1.57 -3.55 -10.37
CA ALA A 215 -2.65 -3.10 -9.50
C ALA A 215 -3.50 -4.28 -8.98
N LEU A 216 -3.88 -5.21 -9.85
CA LEU A 216 -4.63 -6.41 -9.48
C LEU A 216 -3.84 -7.30 -8.53
N SER A 217 -2.56 -7.53 -8.81
CA SER A 217 -1.69 -8.32 -7.97
C SER A 217 -1.48 -7.67 -6.61
N MET A 218 -1.28 -6.36 -6.56
CA MET A 218 -1.14 -5.60 -5.31
C MET A 218 -2.40 -5.60 -4.44
N MET A 219 -3.58 -5.82 -5.02
CA MET A 219 -4.82 -5.90 -4.25
C MET A 219 -5.14 -7.33 -3.81
N PHE A 220 -5.13 -8.28 -4.72
CA PHE A 220 -5.75 -9.57 -4.52
C PHE A 220 -4.79 -10.75 -4.38
N ASN A 221 -3.56 -10.63 -4.88
CA ASN A 221 -2.67 -11.77 -4.92
C ASN A 221 -2.22 -12.20 -3.52
N ASN A 222 -2.05 -13.51 -3.35
CA ASN A 222 -1.38 -14.07 -2.20
C ASN A 222 -0.12 -14.80 -2.69
N ASP A 223 1.03 -14.26 -2.37
CA ASP A 223 2.35 -14.76 -2.76
C ASP A 223 2.84 -15.95 -1.90
N GLN A 224 2.03 -16.40 -0.96
CA GLN A 224 2.37 -17.53 -0.10
C GLN A 224 2.21 -18.87 -0.83
N ALA A 225 3.04 -19.83 -0.47
CA ALA A 225 2.94 -21.19 -0.99
C ALA A 225 1.53 -21.78 -0.71
N ALA A 226 1.02 -22.55 -1.66
CA ALA A 226 -0.33 -23.12 -1.64
C ALA A 226 -1.49 -22.12 -1.77
N SER A 227 -1.23 -20.90 -2.23
CA SER A 227 -2.28 -19.95 -2.58
C SER A 227 -3.10 -20.41 -3.78
N THR A 228 -4.41 -20.15 -3.74
CA THR A 228 -5.35 -20.44 -4.85
C THR A 228 -5.52 -19.27 -5.82
N THR A 229 -4.85 -18.15 -5.60
CA THR A 229 -4.98 -16.93 -6.42
C THR A 229 -3.99 -16.89 -7.59
N GLY A 230 -3.79 -18.00 -8.27
CA GLY A 230 -2.75 -18.14 -9.30
C GLY A 230 -2.89 -17.19 -10.49
N TYR A 231 -4.08 -16.78 -10.85
CA TYR A 231 -4.28 -15.88 -11.99
C TYR A 231 -3.95 -14.40 -11.71
N TYR A 232 -3.68 -14.04 -10.44
CA TYR A 232 -3.07 -12.76 -10.08
C TYR A 232 -1.54 -12.85 -9.94
N GLY A 233 -0.95 -13.96 -10.32
CA GLY A 233 0.47 -14.23 -10.24
C GLY A 233 0.85 -15.29 -9.20
N GLY A 234 0.02 -15.60 -8.22
CA GLY A 234 0.30 -16.57 -7.17
C GLY A 234 1.65 -16.31 -6.49
N THR A 235 2.47 -17.35 -6.35
CA THR A 235 3.81 -17.23 -5.73
C THR A 235 4.81 -16.40 -6.55
N LEU A 236 4.51 -16.12 -7.83
CA LEU A 236 5.32 -15.28 -8.72
C LEU A 236 4.81 -13.83 -8.78
N GLY A 237 3.63 -13.55 -8.24
CA GLY A 237 3.03 -12.22 -8.21
C GLY A 237 3.46 -11.39 -7.00
N LEU A 238 2.96 -10.16 -6.96
CA LEU A 238 3.18 -9.24 -5.86
C LEU A 238 2.38 -9.67 -4.63
N ARG A 239 2.78 -9.15 -3.46
CA ARG A 239 2.00 -9.31 -2.24
C ARG A 239 0.79 -8.41 -2.25
N GLY A 240 -0.40 -8.98 -2.19
CA GLY A 240 -1.66 -8.25 -2.21
C GLY A 240 -2.04 -7.71 -0.84
N LEU A 241 -2.65 -6.52 -0.81
CA LEU A 241 -3.11 -5.87 0.41
C LEU A 241 -4.17 -6.71 1.15
N ASN A 242 -4.98 -7.48 0.42
CA ASN A 242 -6.00 -8.36 1.00
C ASN A 242 -5.41 -9.62 1.65
N SER A 243 -4.14 -9.97 1.37
CA SER A 243 -3.48 -11.17 1.89
C SER A 243 -2.96 -11.03 3.33
N TYR A 244 -2.87 -9.82 3.84
CA TYR A 244 -2.43 -9.57 5.21
C TYR A 244 -3.47 -10.01 6.25
N THR A 245 -2.99 -10.42 7.44
CA THR A 245 -3.86 -10.88 8.53
C THR A 245 -4.76 -9.76 9.05
N THR A 246 -6.01 -10.08 9.37
CA THR A 246 -6.98 -9.13 9.92
C THR A 246 -6.85 -9.03 11.44
N SER A 247 -7.05 -7.83 11.98
CA SER A 247 -7.19 -7.61 13.43
C SER A 247 -8.06 -6.39 13.72
N SER A 248 -8.81 -6.44 14.80
CA SER A 248 -9.56 -5.28 15.31
C SER A 248 -8.67 -4.23 15.97
N SER A 249 -7.41 -4.55 16.24
CA SER A 249 -6.41 -3.59 16.73
C SER A 249 -5.12 -3.81 15.95
N ALA A 250 -4.44 -2.72 15.56
CA ALA A 250 -3.15 -2.83 14.91
C ALA A 250 -2.14 -3.48 15.86
N ALA A 251 -1.76 -4.70 15.55
CA ALA A 251 -0.72 -5.40 16.28
C ALA A 251 0.67 -4.88 15.90
N ALA A 252 1.64 -5.08 16.77
CA ALA A 252 3.02 -4.82 16.43
C ALA A 252 3.45 -5.63 15.21
N PHE A 253 4.34 -5.05 14.40
CA PHE A 253 4.90 -5.73 13.24
C PHE A 253 5.52 -7.07 13.62
N GLY A 254 5.30 -8.07 12.78
CA GLY A 254 5.83 -9.41 12.99
C GLY A 254 5.13 -10.21 14.09
N SER A 255 4.13 -9.67 14.77
CA SER A 255 3.39 -10.36 15.82
C SER A 255 2.41 -11.42 15.32
N SER A 256 2.19 -11.50 14.02
CA SER A 256 1.35 -12.53 13.38
C SER A 256 1.97 -13.92 13.38
N GLY A 257 3.14 -14.13 13.97
CA GLY A 257 3.80 -15.42 14.10
C GLY A 257 4.44 -15.95 12.81
N ILE A 258 4.41 -15.17 11.73
CA ILE A 258 5.00 -15.56 10.44
C ILE A 258 6.47 -15.13 10.40
N ALA A 259 7.32 -16.00 9.86
CA ALA A 259 8.74 -15.74 9.73
C ALA A 259 9.01 -14.41 9.01
N MET A 260 10.05 -13.71 9.42
CA MET A 260 10.43 -12.39 8.88
C MET A 260 10.59 -12.37 7.35
N THR A 261 11.02 -13.49 6.75
CA THR A 261 11.14 -13.64 5.31
C THR A 261 9.82 -13.52 4.56
N ASN A 262 8.71 -13.84 5.22
CA ASN A 262 7.38 -13.73 4.62
C ASN A 262 6.75 -12.36 4.79
N GLY A 263 7.11 -11.62 5.85
CA GLY A 263 6.68 -10.24 6.08
C GLY A 263 5.17 -10.01 6.12
N ILE A 264 4.37 -11.07 6.30
CA ILE A 264 2.93 -10.93 6.49
C ILE A 264 2.67 -10.58 7.94
N HIS A 265 2.01 -9.47 8.15
CA HIS A 265 1.68 -8.95 9.47
C HIS A 265 0.21 -8.54 9.54
N THR A 266 -0.22 -8.19 10.73
CA THR A 266 -1.59 -7.83 11.01
C THR A 266 -1.86 -6.39 10.62
N VAL A 267 -2.93 -6.15 9.86
CA VAL A 267 -3.40 -4.83 9.46
C VAL A 267 -4.70 -4.52 10.20
N LEU A 268 -4.82 -3.30 10.70
CA LEU A 268 -6.04 -2.84 11.36
C LEU A 268 -7.22 -2.98 10.38
N THR A 269 -8.23 -3.73 10.82
CA THR A 269 -9.40 -4.04 10.02
C THR A 269 -10.65 -3.70 10.81
N PHE A 270 -11.43 -2.76 10.29
CA PHE A 270 -12.75 -2.45 10.82
C PHE A 270 -13.77 -3.41 10.20
N THR A 271 -14.48 -4.15 11.04
CA THR A 271 -15.50 -5.10 10.57
C THR A 271 -16.87 -4.43 10.62
N LEU A 272 -17.55 -4.38 9.50
CA LEU A 272 -18.91 -3.88 9.40
C LEU A 272 -19.89 -4.88 10.03
N ALA A 273 -20.87 -4.35 10.72
CA ALA A 273 -21.95 -5.16 11.31
C ALA A 273 -22.90 -5.76 10.26
N SER A 274 -22.89 -5.25 9.04
CA SER A 274 -23.74 -5.70 7.94
C SER A 274 -22.90 -6.05 6.71
N ALA A 275 -23.15 -7.22 6.14
CA ALA A 275 -22.40 -7.77 5.00
C ALA A 275 -22.44 -6.93 3.72
N SER A 276 -23.41 -6.03 3.57
CA SER A 276 -23.58 -5.24 2.33
C SER A 276 -24.02 -3.79 2.56
N ALA A 277 -24.10 -3.34 3.80
CA ALA A 277 -24.54 -2.00 4.13
C ALA A 277 -23.53 -1.28 5.01
N VAL A 278 -23.07 -0.13 4.57
CA VAL A 278 -22.24 0.81 5.33
C VAL A 278 -23.15 1.90 5.87
N VAL A 279 -22.99 2.26 7.13
CA VAL A 279 -23.68 3.42 7.72
C VAL A 279 -22.69 4.56 7.96
N VAL A 280 -23.20 5.76 8.17
CA VAL A 280 -22.36 6.96 8.40
C VAL A 280 -21.47 6.83 9.63
N ASN A 281 -21.97 6.14 10.67
CA ASN A 281 -21.20 5.90 11.88
C ASN A 281 -19.97 5.03 11.60
N ASP A 282 -20.09 4.00 10.76
CA ASP A 282 -18.95 3.15 10.40
C ASP A 282 -17.81 3.96 9.77
N LEU A 283 -18.16 4.92 8.89
CA LEU A 283 -17.16 5.79 8.27
C LEU A 283 -16.46 6.69 9.30
N SER A 284 -17.22 7.18 10.28
CA SER A 284 -16.67 7.97 11.39
C SER A 284 -15.75 7.16 12.27
N ASP A 285 -16.11 5.90 12.55
CA ASP A 285 -15.31 4.97 13.34
C ASP A 285 -14.03 4.55 12.62
N ILE A 286 -14.10 4.30 11.31
CA ILE A 286 -12.91 4.06 10.47
C ILE A 286 -11.97 5.27 10.51
N TYR A 287 -12.52 6.49 10.34
CA TYR A 287 -11.75 7.72 10.41
C TYR A 287 -11.08 7.91 11.77
N ALA A 288 -11.79 7.65 12.86
CA ALA A 288 -11.29 7.79 14.23
C ALA A 288 -10.26 6.72 14.62
N SER A 289 -10.27 5.56 13.96
CA SER A 289 -9.35 4.47 14.25
C SER A 289 -7.93 4.70 13.72
N LEU A 290 -7.75 5.64 12.77
CA LEU A 290 -6.42 5.98 12.27
C LEU A 290 -5.71 6.95 13.24
N PRO A 291 -4.46 6.66 13.68
CA PRO A 291 -3.74 7.55 14.58
C PRO A 291 -3.58 8.98 14.01
N PRO A 292 -3.66 10.03 14.86
CA PRO A 292 -3.70 11.43 14.41
C PRO A 292 -2.53 11.87 13.54
N GLN A 293 -1.33 11.31 13.77
CA GLN A 293 -0.15 11.63 12.97
C GLN A 293 -0.31 11.27 11.49
N TYR A 294 -1.04 10.19 11.18
CA TYR A 294 -1.30 9.80 9.80
C TYR A 294 -2.49 10.56 9.20
N LEU A 295 -3.44 10.99 10.04
CA LEU A 295 -4.52 11.86 9.58
C LEU A 295 -4.02 13.21 9.06
N LEU A 296 -2.92 13.72 9.60
CA LEU A 296 -2.30 14.97 9.15
C LEU A 296 -1.44 14.82 7.90
N ASP A 297 -1.14 13.59 7.49
CA ASP A 297 -0.34 13.33 6.30
C ASP A 297 -1.09 13.80 5.03
N PRO A 298 -0.42 14.53 4.12
CA PRO A 298 -1.04 15.00 2.87
C PRO A 298 -1.46 13.86 1.93
N THR A 299 -0.85 12.67 2.06
CA THR A 299 -1.21 11.47 1.26
C THR A 299 -2.36 10.67 1.87
N CYS A 300 -2.91 11.13 3.01
CA CYS A 300 -4.04 10.46 3.66
C CYS A 300 -5.30 10.57 2.80
N ALA A 301 -5.78 9.44 2.30
CA ALA A 301 -6.91 9.36 1.37
C ALA A 301 -7.72 8.08 1.53
N TRP A 302 -8.99 8.18 1.21
CA TRP A 302 -9.87 7.03 1.03
C TRP A 302 -9.60 6.38 -0.32
N MET A 303 -9.65 5.07 -0.38
CA MET A 303 -9.60 4.32 -1.63
C MET A 303 -10.74 3.31 -1.67
N MET A 304 -11.48 3.29 -2.78
CA MET A 304 -12.64 2.42 -2.96
C MET A 304 -12.97 2.26 -4.44
N SER A 305 -13.80 1.24 -4.74
CA SER A 305 -14.33 1.06 -6.10
C SER A 305 -15.36 2.13 -6.47
N PRO A 306 -15.60 2.39 -7.77
CA PRO A 306 -16.65 3.28 -8.23
C PRO A 306 -18.04 2.86 -7.75
N ALA A 307 -18.32 1.56 -7.68
CA ALA A 307 -19.59 1.01 -7.22
C ALA A 307 -19.79 1.29 -5.72
N THR A 308 -18.77 1.06 -4.90
CA THR A 308 -18.78 1.39 -3.48
C THR A 308 -19.03 2.88 -3.25
N LEU A 309 -18.34 3.76 -3.99
CA LEU A 309 -18.56 5.20 -3.90
C LEU A 309 -20.02 5.58 -4.26
N ALA A 310 -20.60 4.95 -5.28
CA ALA A 310 -21.98 5.20 -5.67
C ALA A 310 -22.98 4.77 -4.57
N VAL A 311 -22.70 3.69 -3.83
CA VAL A 311 -23.50 3.26 -2.69
C VAL A 311 -23.39 4.26 -1.56
N LEU A 312 -22.17 4.70 -1.19
CA LEU A 312 -21.96 5.67 -0.12
C LEU A 312 -22.64 7.01 -0.41
N ARG A 313 -22.66 7.45 -1.68
CA ARG A 313 -23.36 8.68 -2.09
C ARG A 313 -24.88 8.60 -1.93
N LYS A 314 -25.45 7.40 -1.89
CA LYS A 314 -26.89 7.18 -1.71
C LYS A 314 -27.33 7.14 -0.25
N LEU A 315 -26.40 7.22 0.71
CA LEU A 315 -26.76 7.24 2.12
C LEU A 315 -27.63 8.44 2.44
N ALA A 316 -28.78 8.20 3.08
CA ALA A 316 -29.83 9.20 3.26
C ALA A 316 -29.43 10.42 4.12
N SER A 317 -28.38 10.27 4.94
CA SER A 317 -27.89 11.32 5.86
C SER A 317 -26.56 11.92 5.42
N ASN A 318 -26.29 11.93 4.11
CA ASN A 318 -24.99 12.33 3.58
C ASN A 318 -24.77 13.85 3.45
N SER A 319 -25.72 14.69 3.88
CA SER A 319 -25.56 16.14 3.81
C SER A 319 -24.37 16.59 4.68
N GLY A 320 -23.31 17.05 4.03
CA GLY A 320 -22.05 17.43 4.66
C GLY A 320 -20.98 16.32 4.74
N LEU A 321 -21.32 15.07 4.45
CA LEU A 321 -20.34 13.98 4.45
C LEU A 321 -19.40 14.06 3.24
N PHE A 322 -19.94 14.38 2.06
CA PHE A 322 -19.20 14.56 0.84
C PHE A 322 -19.11 16.03 0.44
N LEU A 323 -17.91 16.47 0.14
CA LEU A 323 -17.65 17.76 -0.50
C LEU A 323 -17.05 17.50 -1.88
N ASN A 324 -17.63 18.10 -2.90
CA ASN A 324 -17.04 18.12 -4.23
C ASN A 324 -16.28 19.44 -4.37
N GLN A 325 -14.98 19.37 -4.47
CA GLN A 325 -14.15 20.53 -4.76
C GLN A 325 -13.86 20.56 -6.25
N ALA A 326 -14.25 21.64 -6.93
CA ALA A 326 -13.81 21.90 -8.29
C ALA A 326 -12.30 22.10 -8.29
N GLY A 327 -11.60 21.52 -9.27
CA GLY A 327 -10.19 21.83 -9.48
C GLY A 327 -9.98 23.32 -9.72
N GLU A 328 -8.78 23.79 -9.49
CA GLU A 328 -8.41 25.20 -9.70
C GLU A 328 -8.69 25.65 -11.15
N ASP A 329 -8.65 24.70 -12.08
CA ASP A 329 -8.95 24.90 -13.51
C ASP A 329 -10.45 24.73 -13.87
N GLY A 330 -11.31 24.42 -12.91
CA GLY A 330 -12.74 24.18 -13.11
C GLY A 330 -13.08 22.91 -13.89
N THR A 331 -12.10 22.10 -14.27
CA THR A 331 -12.25 20.95 -15.16
C THR A 331 -12.25 19.60 -14.42
N SER A 332 -11.65 19.51 -13.23
CA SER A 332 -11.63 18.30 -12.42
C SER A 332 -12.30 18.55 -11.08
N SER A 333 -13.21 17.66 -10.66
CA SER A 333 -13.77 17.69 -9.33
C SER A 333 -13.17 16.57 -8.48
N THR A 334 -12.47 16.93 -7.42
CA THR A 334 -12.02 15.95 -6.42
C THR A 334 -13.13 15.74 -5.40
N VAL A 335 -13.49 14.50 -5.16
CA VAL A 335 -14.47 14.13 -4.16
C VAL A 335 -13.77 14.00 -2.81
N TYR A 336 -14.26 14.69 -1.81
CA TYR A 336 -13.79 14.58 -0.43
C TYR A 336 -14.84 13.87 0.42
N LEU A 337 -14.40 12.92 1.22
CA LEU A 337 -15.20 12.25 2.22
C LEU A 337 -14.62 12.60 3.60
N MET A 338 -15.41 13.23 4.46
CA MET A 338 -14.97 13.69 5.79
C MET A 338 -13.66 14.53 5.75
N GLY A 339 -13.55 15.41 4.75
CA GLY A 339 -12.38 16.28 4.60
C GLY A 339 -11.12 15.63 4.01
N LYS A 340 -11.18 14.34 3.61
CA LYS A 340 -10.09 13.63 2.97
C LYS A 340 -10.44 13.24 1.54
N PRO A 341 -9.49 13.31 0.59
CA PRO A 341 -9.77 12.99 -0.80
C PRO A 341 -10.13 11.51 -0.98
N VAL A 342 -11.02 11.24 -1.94
CA VAL A 342 -11.38 9.88 -2.36
C VAL A 342 -10.64 9.55 -3.64
N ARG A 343 -9.87 8.48 -3.61
CA ARG A 343 -9.19 7.90 -4.77
C ARG A 343 -9.98 6.71 -5.27
N ILE A 344 -10.36 6.75 -6.53
CA ILE A 344 -11.11 5.67 -7.16
C ILE A 344 -10.13 4.60 -7.64
N ASN A 345 -10.38 3.36 -7.23
CA ASN A 345 -9.62 2.21 -7.71
C ASN A 345 -10.60 1.18 -8.29
N PRO A 346 -10.65 1.03 -9.62
CA PRO A 346 -11.55 0.06 -10.26
C PRO A 346 -11.13 -1.40 -10.02
N TYR A 347 -9.91 -1.62 -9.52
CA TYR A 347 -9.36 -2.95 -9.23
C TYR A 347 -9.53 -3.33 -7.75
N MET A 348 -10.55 -2.81 -7.07
CA MET A 348 -10.92 -3.18 -5.72
C MET A 348 -12.21 -3.99 -5.70
N ASP A 349 -12.39 -4.73 -4.61
CA ASP A 349 -13.68 -5.38 -4.35
C ASP A 349 -14.81 -4.36 -4.17
N ASP A 350 -15.99 -4.72 -4.63
CA ASP A 350 -17.22 -4.02 -4.29
C ASP A 350 -17.73 -4.45 -2.91
N LEU A 351 -18.72 -3.72 -2.38
CA LEU A 351 -19.37 -4.04 -1.12
C LEU A 351 -20.04 -5.42 -1.20
N ALA A 352 -19.47 -6.42 -0.55
CA ALA A 352 -20.00 -7.78 -0.47
C ALA A 352 -19.43 -8.51 0.75
N ALA A 353 -20.13 -9.54 1.23
CA ALA A 353 -19.65 -10.38 2.32
C ALA A 353 -18.26 -11.00 2.01
N GLY A 354 -17.39 -11.02 3.01
CA GLY A 354 -16.04 -11.55 2.86
C GLY A 354 -15.06 -10.67 2.07
N LYS A 355 -15.39 -9.39 1.81
CA LYS A 355 -14.61 -8.50 0.94
C LYS A 355 -14.07 -7.28 1.66
N PHE A 356 -12.97 -6.73 1.10
CA PHE A 356 -12.34 -5.49 1.56
C PHE A 356 -12.63 -4.35 0.57
N ALA A 357 -13.76 -3.66 0.77
CA ALA A 357 -14.24 -2.69 -0.19
C ALA A 357 -13.72 -1.26 0.02
N ILE A 358 -13.22 -0.94 1.21
CA ILE A 358 -12.76 0.41 1.58
C ILE A 358 -11.41 0.31 2.28
N TYR A 359 -10.47 1.16 1.85
CA TYR A 359 -9.20 1.43 2.53
C TYR A 359 -9.12 2.90 2.88
N PHE A 360 -8.61 3.19 4.07
CA PHE A 360 -8.31 4.55 4.52
C PHE A 360 -6.90 4.57 5.07
N ALA A 361 -5.99 5.26 4.40
CA ALA A 361 -4.57 5.20 4.72
C ALA A 361 -3.82 6.48 4.33
N ALA A 362 -2.71 6.73 5.04
CA ALA A 362 -1.65 7.62 4.60
C ALA A 362 -0.74 6.82 3.65
N TRP A 363 -0.99 6.90 2.36
CA TRP A 363 -0.46 5.99 1.34
C TRP A 363 1.06 5.97 1.24
N ASP A 364 1.74 7.12 1.41
CA ASP A 364 3.21 7.20 1.43
C ASP A 364 3.82 6.40 2.59
N GLN A 365 3.17 6.43 3.75
CA GLN A 365 3.63 5.71 4.93
C GLN A 365 3.17 4.25 4.92
N PHE A 366 2.00 3.97 4.35
CA PHE A 366 1.37 2.67 4.38
C PHE A 366 2.03 1.69 3.41
N VAL A 367 2.13 2.03 2.13
CA VAL A 367 2.63 1.13 1.07
C VAL A 367 3.95 1.62 0.50
N THR A 368 4.92 0.74 0.38
CA THR A 368 6.16 0.98 -0.35
C THR A 368 6.22 0.05 -1.55
N ILE A 369 6.51 0.63 -2.71
CA ILE A 369 6.72 -0.06 -3.97
C ILE A 369 8.19 0.08 -4.31
N ALA A 370 8.87 -1.03 -4.55
CA ALA A 370 10.24 -1.05 -5.02
C ALA A 370 10.24 -1.37 -6.52
N ASP A 371 10.67 -0.41 -7.32
CA ASP A 371 10.82 -0.55 -8.76
C ASP A 371 12.29 -0.77 -9.13
N ASN A 372 12.54 -1.71 -10.03
CA ASN A 372 13.83 -1.82 -10.69
C ASN A 372 13.70 -1.13 -12.05
N GLU A 373 13.96 0.18 -12.04
CA GLU A 373 14.00 1.04 -13.23
C GLU A 373 12.86 0.86 -14.27
N THR A 374 13.04 1.46 -15.42
CA THR A 374 12.07 1.47 -16.51
C THR A 374 11.82 0.09 -17.11
N MET A 375 10.63 -0.09 -17.65
CA MET A 375 10.28 -1.25 -18.45
C MET A 375 11.30 -1.43 -19.57
N ASP A 376 11.95 -2.60 -19.61
CA ASP A 376 12.87 -2.97 -20.68
C ASP A 376 12.08 -3.57 -21.85
N ILE A 377 12.29 -3.04 -23.04
CA ILE A 377 11.62 -3.49 -24.25
C ILE A 377 12.67 -3.92 -25.25
N GLN A 378 12.58 -5.16 -25.67
CA GLN A 378 13.48 -5.78 -26.64
C GLN A 378 12.69 -6.20 -27.88
N MET A 379 13.26 -5.97 -29.05
CA MET A 379 12.68 -6.35 -30.32
C MET A 379 13.45 -7.53 -30.90
N PHE A 380 12.75 -8.63 -31.19
CA PHE A 380 13.31 -9.83 -31.81
C PHE A 380 12.70 -10.04 -33.19
N ASP A 381 13.52 -9.98 -34.22
CA ASP A 381 13.12 -10.16 -35.63
C ASP A 381 13.36 -11.57 -36.17
N GLN A 382 14.08 -12.41 -35.42
CA GLN A 382 14.50 -13.75 -35.85
C GLN A 382 13.73 -14.88 -35.19
N THR A 383 12.74 -14.58 -34.35
CA THR A 383 11.99 -15.61 -33.59
C THR A 383 11.07 -16.42 -34.49
N GLN A 384 10.42 -15.77 -35.45
CA GLN A 384 9.50 -16.39 -36.39
C GLN A 384 9.53 -15.65 -37.75
N PRO A 385 9.66 -16.35 -38.89
CA PRO A 385 9.65 -15.71 -40.19
C PRO A 385 8.39 -14.88 -40.45
N GLY A 386 8.57 -13.60 -40.82
CA GLY A 386 7.48 -12.68 -41.09
C GLY A 386 6.83 -12.02 -39.86
N TYR A 387 7.38 -12.26 -38.67
CA TYR A 387 6.98 -11.63 -37.42
C TYR A 387 8.16 -10.94 -36.74
N VAL A 388 7.85 -9.84 -36.10
CA VAL A 388 8.72 -9.18 -35.12
C VAL A 388 8.06 -9.35 -33.76
N THR A 389 8.81 -9.88 -32.79
CA THR A 389 8.30 -10.08 -31.43
C THR A 389 8.82 -8.95 -30.54
N LEU A 390 7.92 -8.20 -29.95
CA LEU A 390 8.21 -7.26 -28.87
C LEU A 390 8.15 -8.02 -27.55
N PHE A 391 9.27 -8.04 -26.84
CA PHE A 391 9.37 -8.57 -25.48
C PHE A 391 9.53 -7.40 -24.52
N ALA A 392 8.68 -7.35 -23.53
CA ALA A 392 8.74 -6.34 -22.48
C ALA A 392 8.86 -7.02 -21.11
N GLU A 393 9.72 -6.50 -20.26
CA GLU A 393 9.90 -6.96 -18.88
C GLU A 393 9.94 -5.76 -17.93
N LYS A 394 9.29 -5.91 -16.77
CA LYS A 394 9.37 -4.98 -15.64
C LYS A 394 9.53 -5.76 -14.35
N ARG A 395 10.40 -5.31 -13.45
CA ARG A 395 10.59 -5.91 -12.12
C ARG A 395 10.07 -4.98 -11.04
N VAL A 396 9.25 -5.51 -10.17
CA VAL A 396 8.60 -4.75 -9.11
C VAL A 396 8.40 -5.60 -7.86
N CYS A 397 8.41 -4.95 -6.70
CA CYS A 397 8.07 -5.53 -5.41
C CYS A 397 7.21 -4.54 -4.63
N SER A 398 6.29 -5.01 -3.81
CA SER A 398 5.46 -4.16 -2.96
C SER A 398 5.24 -4.78 -1.59
N THR A 399 5.15 -3.92 -0.57
CA THR A 399 4.85 -4.33 0.81
C THR A 399 4.21 -3.20 1.59
N ILE A 400 3.48 -3.54 2.65
CA ILE A 400 3.07 -2.59 3.66
C ILE A 400 4.30 -2.28 4.53
N ARG A 401 4.65 -1.01 4.64
CA ARG A 401 5.77 -0.55 5.46
C ARG A 401 5.35 -0.28 6.91
N ASP A 402 4.24 0.40 7.09
CA ASP A 402 3.71 0.73 8.40
C ASP A 402 2.22 0.35 8.49
N VAL A 403 1.92 -0.67 9.28
CA VAL A 403 0.54 -1.16 9.45
C VAL A 403 -0.34 -0.18 10.21
N PHE A 404 0.25 0.73 10.98
CA PHE A 404 -0.51 1.73 11.73
C PHE A 404 -0.97 2.90 10.85
N ALA A 405 -0.38 3.02 9.65
CA ALA A 405 -0.71 4.08 8.70
C ALA A 405 -1.95 3.81 7.87
N GLY A 406 -2.61 2.67 8.03
CA GLY A 406 -3.78 2.32 7.24
C GLY A 406 -4.80 1.47 7.99
N VAL A 407 -6.05 1.65 7.61
CA VAL A 407 -7.21 0.89 8.06
C VAL A 407 -7.94 0.37 6.85
N ARG A 408 -8.34 -0.88 6.89
CA ARG A 408 -9.19 -1.48 5.86
C ARG A 408 -10.53 -1.90 6.45
N CYS A 409 -11.56 -1.85 5.63
CA CYS A 409 -12.92 -2.23 6.01
C CYS A 409 -13.23 -3.63 5.48
N TYR A 410 -13.64 -4.53 6.37
CA TYR A 410 -14.06 -5.88 6.07
C TYR A 410 -15.57 -6.00 6.24
N HIS A 411 -16.22 -6.64 5.30
CA HIS A 411 -17.63 -7.00 5.36
C HIS A 411 -17.76 -8.43 5.83
N GLU A 412 -18.47 -8.63 6.92
CA GLU A 412 -18.73 -9.96 7.49
C GLU A 412 -19.76 -10.75 6.69
#